data_d34c85c1a293ce38e6c9f9f9ee5c0fe7
#
_entry.id   d34c85c1a293ce38e6c9f9f9ee5c0fe7
#
_cell.length_a   1.000
_cell.length_b   1.000
_cell.length_c   1.000
_cell.angle_alpha   90.00
_cell.angle_beta   90.00
_cell.angle_gamma   90.00
#
_symmetry.space_group_name_H-M   'P 1'
#
loop_
_entity.id
_entity.type
_entity.pdbx_description
1 polymer ?
#
loop_
_entity_poly.entity_id
_entity_poly.type
_entity_poly.pdbx_seq_one_letter_code
_entity_poly.pdbx_strand_id
1 'polypeptide(L)'
;MFFNRRKNDDLSEKLVKLVVPIAIQQFMLALVSATDAVMLGFVDQTSLSAASLAGQIQFVLNLFIAGITAGSGIMISQYWGKKDIKAIEKVMPVALYANLLSGGIFTILAFLIPEGLIRIFTNEPVLIASGTLYIRAVALSYVLCAVSQVYLILLKNTGRAAQSSVISSSAVAVNIVCNAVLIFGLLGMPRLGIRGAAYATVISRVIELVWAYIAVNKDRIATLEWKGIIHTDKALTRDFWYYTMPVLCASLVWGIAFVLYSVILGHMGSDAVAANSIASIVKSMVQCVIRGVSAGAGIIIGNLLGAGKLYKAREYGGRITRLSIAIGIITGLLLIVIAPVVSRAAPMSDTAKGYLGFMLIVLGINLMGQSVNTTVLDGIFCAGGDAKFDMKGNIGAMWCFAVPLGFIAAFVFNAPVWLVYIIISLDELVKLPAVYIHYKKYIWVRNITR
;
A
#
# COMPACT_ATOMS: atom_id res chain seq x y z
N MET A 1 33.78 8.95 -14.16
CA MET A 1 34.24 7.68 -13.53
C MET A 1 33.03 6.80 -13.26
N PHE A 2 32.40 6.35 -14.34
CA PHE A 2 31.08 5.67 -14.31
C PHE A 2 31.24 4.28 -14.91
N PHE A 3 30.72 3.26 -14.22
CA PHE A 3 30.41 1.91 -14.67
C PHE A 3 31.57 0.93 -14.89
N ASN A 4 31.86 0.19 -13.84
CA ASN A 4 32.50 -1.14 -13.97
C ASN A 4 31.37 -2.11 -14.48
N ARG A 5 31.27 -2.30 -15.79
CA ARG A 5 30.15 -2.93 -16.51
C ARG A 5 29.73 -4.32 -15.96
N ARG A 6 30.67 -5.19 -15.60
CA ARG A 6 30.35 -6.58 -15.18
C ARG A 6 29.70 -6.72 -13.78
N LYS A 7 29.94 -5.78 -12.83
CA LYS A 7 29.29 -5.78 -11.49
C LYS A 7 27.92 -5.10 -11.48
N ASN A 8 27.62 -4.31 -12.50
CA ASN A 8 26.34 -3.62 -12.65
C ASN A 8 25.22 -4.53 -13.16
N ASP A 9 25.54 -5.54 -13.95
CA ASP A 9 24.53 -6.39 -14.58
C ASP A 9 23.71 -7.19 -13.54
N ASP A 10 24.34 -7.75 -12.49
CA ASP A 10 23.68 -8.59 -11.48
C ASP A 10 22.61 -7.80 -10.64
N LEU A 11 22.91 -6.56 -10.20
CA LEU A 11 21.95 -5.76 -9.44
C LEU A 11 20.83 -5.22 -10.34
N SER A 12 21.17 -4.69 -11.50
CA SER A 12 20.20 -4.13 -12.45
C SER A 12 19.22 -5.18 -12.92
N GLU A 13 19.69 -6.35 -13.27
CA GLU A 13 18.86 -7.48 -13.70
C GLU A 13 17.91 -7.94 -12.57
N LYS A 14 18.42 -8.08 -11.34
CA LYS A 14 17.62 -8.45 -10.17
C LYS A 14 16.57 -7.39 -9.84
N LEU A 15 16.94 -6.11 -9.91
CA LEU A 15 16.00 -5.01 -9.67
C LEU A 15 14.89 -5.01 -10.71
N VAL A 16 15.21 -5.08 -12.00
CA VAL A 16 14.21 -5.07 -13.07
C VAL A 16 13.24 -6.26 -12.92
N LYS A 17 13.77 -7.46 -12.64
CA LYS A 17 12.96 -8.67 -12.43
C LYS A 17 12.01 -8.57 -11.23
N LEU A 18 12.31 -7.75 -10.23
CA LEU A 18 11.45 -7.53 -9.06
C LEU A 18 10.58 -6.28 -9.22
N VAL A 19 11.19 -5.15 -9.59
CA VAL A 19 10.53 -3.84 -9.62
C VAL A 19 9.43 -3.80 -10.67
N VAL A 20 9.70 -4.25 -11.89
CA VAL A 20 8.73 -4.17 -12.99
C VAL A 20 7.44 -4.94 -12.68
N PRO A 21 7.48 -6.23 -12.29
CA PRO A 21 6.27 -6.94 -11.93
C PRO A 21 5.52 -6.31 -10.76
N ILE A 22 6.22 -5.87 -9.70
CA ILE A 22 5.58 -5.25 -8.53
C ILE A 22 4.98 -3.90 -8.90
N ALA A 23 5.64 -3.08 -9.72
CA ALA A 23 5.11 -1.81 -10.19
C ALA A 23 3.83 -2.00 -11.04
N ILE A 24 3.82 -3.00 -11.94
CA ILE A 24 2.63 -3.38 -12.71
C ILE A 24 1.50 -3.80 -11.76
N GLN A 25 1.79 -4.64 -10.76
CA GLN A 25 0.79 -5.04 -9.77
C GLN A 25 0.19 -3.85 -9.04
N GLN A 26 1.02 -2.90 -8.59
CA GLN A 26 0.56 -1.69 -7.90
C GLN A 26 -0.28 -0.79 -8.83
N PHE A 27 0.12 -0.68 -10.09
CA PHE A 27 -0.65 0.05 -11.09
C PHE A 27 -2.03 -0.59 -11.35
N MET A 28 -2.09 -1.91 -11.48
CA MET A 28 -3.35 -2.63 -11.64
C MET A 28 -4.28 -2.45 -10.43
N LEU A 29 -3.74 -2.45 -9.21
CA LEU A 29 -4.51 -2.17 -7.99
C LEU A 29 -5.04 -0.73 -7.94
N ALA A 30 -4.28 0.25 -8.40
CA ALA A 30 -4.76 1.63 -8.53
C ALA A 30 -5.85 1.75 -9.60
N LEU A 31 -5.69 1.03 -10.72
CA LEU A 31 -6.64 1.03 -11.82
C LEU A 31 -8.00 0.45 -11.41
N VAL A 32 -8.02 -0.64 -10.65
CA VAL A 32 -9.30 -1.25 -10.21
C VAL A 32 -10.11 -0.28 -9.39
N SER A 33 -9.49 0.43 -8.45
CA SER A 33 -10.20 1.40 -7.61
C SER A 33 -10.81 2.55 -8.43
N ALA A 34 -10.09 3.01 -9.47
CA ALA A 34 -10.61 4.01 -10.39
C ALA A 34 -11.77 3.46 -11.25
N THR A 35 -11.62 2.23 -11.74
CA THR A 35 -12.63 1.56 -12.59
C THR A 35 -13.92 1.30 -11.79
N ASP A 36 -13.82 0.82 -10.56
CA ASP A 36 -14.97 0.59 -9.68
C ASP A 36 -15.77 1.88 -9.45
N ALA A 37 -15.07 2.99 -9.17
CA ALA A 37 -15.71 4.29 -8.98
C ALA A 37 -16.41 4.77 -10.25
N VAL A 38 -15.77 4.63 -11.42
CA VAL A 38 -16.37 5.02 -12.71
C VAL A 38 -17.59 4.15 -13.02
N MET A 39 -17.51 2.82 -12.87
CA MET A 39 -18.62 1.92 -13.16
C MET A 39 -19.82 2.17 -12.24
N LEU A 40 -19.59 2.39 -10.94
CA LEU A 40 -20.68 2.72 -10.00
C LEU A 40 -21.25 4.11 -10.26
N GLY A 41 -20.45 5.07 -10.70
CA GLY A 41 -20.92 6.39 -11.12
C GLY A 41 -21.90 6.36 -12.29
N PHE A 42 -21.77 5.38 -13.21
CA PHE A 42 -22.73 5.14 -14.29
C PHE A 42 -24.04 4.49 -13.83
N VAL A 43 -24.08 3.91 -12.63
CA VAL A 43 -25.32 3.35 -12.06
C VAL A 43 -26.16 4.46 -11.44
N ASP A 44 -25.63 5.09 -10.41
CA ASP A 44 -26.19 6.23 -9.70
C ASP A 44 -25.19 6.82 -8.70
N GLN A 45 -25.41 8.10 -8.33
CA GLN A 45 -24.53 8.81 -7.39
C GLN A 45 -24.58 8.22 -5.98
N THR A 46 -25.74 7.68 -5.56
CA THR A 46 -25.90 7.06 -4.24
C THR A 46 -25.05 5.82 -4.08
N SER A 47 -25.04 4.94 -5.10
CA SER A 47 -24.20 3.73 -5.13
C SER A 47 -22.72 4.06 -5.10
N LEU A 48 -22.28 5.08 -5.86
CA LEU A 48 -20.90 5.55 -5.85
C LEU A 48 -20.50 6.07 -4.46
N SER A 49 -21.34 6.93 -3.86
CA SER A 49 -21.07 7.52 -2.55
C SER A 49 -21.05 6.44 -1.44
N ALA A 50 -22.02 5.53 -1.45
CA ALA A 50 -22.08 4.44 -0.48
C ALA A 50 -20.90 3.48 -0.58
N ALA A 51 -20.47 3.10 -1.79
CA ALA A 51 -19.29 2.28 -2.00
C ALA A 51 -17.99 3.00 -1.58
N SER A 52 -17.91 4.30 -1.80
CA SER A 52 -16.78 5.13 -1.36
C SER A 52 -16.66 5.16 0.17
N LEU A 53 -17.78 5.32 0.90
CA LEU A 53 -17.80 5.26 2.36
C LEU A 53 -17.39 3.87 2.87
N ALA A 54 -17.93 2.81 2.27
CA ALA A 54 -17.54 1.44 2.60
C ALA A 54 -16.04 1.17 2.30
N GLY A 55 -15.50 1.82 1.29
CA GLY A 55 -14.08 1.78 0.94
C GLY A 55 -13.16 2.30 2.07
N GLN A 56 -13.62 3.20 2.94
CA GLN A 56 -12.85 3.66 4.09
C GLN A 56 -12.60 2.53 5.10
N ILE A 57 -13.56 1.63 5.28
CA ILE A 57 -13.41 0.44 6.15
C ILE A 57 -12.37 -0.51 5.55
N GLN A 58 -12.45 -0.75 4.24
CA GLN A 58 -11.45 -1.53 3.51
C GLN A 58 -10.05 -0.89 3.61
N PHE A 59 -9.95 0.43 3.55
CA PHE A 59 -8.69 1.16 3.71
C PHE A 59 -8.05 0.88 5.07
N VAL A 60 -8.84 0.97 6.17
CA VAL A 60 -8.34 0.66 7.52
C VAL A 60 -7.86 -0.79 7.61
N LEU A 61 -8.64 -1.76 7.10
CA LEU A 61 -8.21 -3.16 7.04
C LEU A 61 -6.89 -3.32 6.27
N ASN A 62 -6.76 -2.62 5.14
CA ASN A 62 -5.54 -2.70 4.32
C ASN A 62 -4.29 -2.18 5.07
N LEU A 63 -4.42 -1.24 6.02
CA LEU A 63 -3.30 -0.81 6.87
C LEU A 63 -2.82 -1.96 7.78
N PHE A 64 -3.75 -2.72 8.37
CA PHE A 64 -3.41 -3.90 9.17
C PHE A 64 -2.74 -4.97 8.32
N ILE A 65 -3.33 -5.33 7.19
CA ILE A 65 -2.79 -6.34 6.26
C ILE A 65 -1.39 -5.92 5.78
N ALA A 66 -1.22 -4.66 5.35
CA ALA A 66 0.06 -4.14 4.86
C ALA A 66 1.14 -4.19 5.94
N GLY A 67 0.84 -3.74 7.17
CA GLY A 67 1.79 -3.77 8.28
C GLY A 67 2.22 -5.19 8.66
N ILE A 68 1.26 -6.13 8.77
CA ILE A 68 1.55 -7.53 9.12
C ILE A 68 2.32 -8.23 7.98
N THR A 69 1.92 -8.03 6.73
CA THR A 69 2.60 -8.66 5.58
C THR A 69 4.00 -8.08 5.35
N ALA A 70 4.19 -6.77 5.51
CA ALA A 70 5.51 -6.16 5.41
C ALA A 70 6.45 -6.68 6.52
N GLY A 71 5.97 -6.76 7.78
CA GLY A 71 6.71 -7.35 8.87
C GLY A 71 7.09 -8.81 8.62
N SER A 72 6.15 -9.61 8.09
CA SER A 72 6.43 -11.00 7.65
C SER A 72 7.52 -11.04 6.58
N GLY A 73 7.43 -10.12 5.60
CA GLY A 73 8.38 -10.01 4.50
C GLY A 73 9.82 -9.77 4.95
N ILE A 74 10.02 -9.02 6.04
CA ILE A 74 11.35 -8.79 6.64
C ILE A 74 12.00 -10.13 7.03
N MET A 75 11.28 -10.96 7.76
CA MET A 75 11.79 -12.27 8.21
C MET A 75 11.94 -13.24 7.04
N ILE A 76 10.92 -13.35 6.17
CA ILE A 76 10.92 -14.26 5.03
C ILE A 76 12.11 -13.94 4.12
N SER A 77 12.37 -12.67 3.79
CA SER A 77 13.48 -12.28 2.90
C SER A 77 14.84 -12.66 3.49
N GLN A 78 15.07 -12.45 4.78
CA GLN A 78 16.33 -12.80 5.41
C GLN A 78 16.51 -14.32 5.58
N TYR A 79 15.48 -15.06 6.03
CA TYR A 79 15.56 -16.53 6.11
C TYR A 79 15.71 -17.17 4.72
N TRP A 80 15.08 -16.60 3.68
CA TRP A 80 15.31 -17.04 2.30
C TRP A 80 16.77 -16.83 1.87
N GLY A 81 17.33 -15.66 2.21
CA GLY A 81 18.75 -15.38 1.97
C GLY A 81 19.70 -16.35 2.67
N LYS A 82 19.38 -16.76 3.89
CA LYS A 82 20.08 -17.79 4.67
C LYS A 82 19.86 -19.20 4.13
N LYS A 83 18.87 -19.42 3.25
CA LYS A 83 18.39 -20.71 2.76
C LYS A 83 17.75 -21.58 3.85
N ASP A 84 17.21 -20.97 4.88
CA ASP A 84 16.56 -21.64 5.99
C ASP A 84 15.03 -21.71 5.75
N ILE A 85 14.63 -22.66 4.93
CA ILE A 85 13.22 -22.88 4.57
C ILE A 85 12.41 -23.30 5.80
N LYS A 86 12.99 -24.09 6.72
CA LYS A 86 12.30 -24.52 7.93
C LYS A 86 11.89 -23.36 8.83
N ALA A 87 12.71 -22.30 8.90
CA ALA A 87 12.34 -21.10 9.64
C ALA A 87 11.20 -20.34 8.94
N ILE A 88 11.18 -20.30 7.60
CA ILE A 88 10.07 -19.71 6.84
C ILE A 88 8.77 -20.49 7.10
N GLU A 89 8.80 -21.82 7.10
CA GLU A 89 7.65 -22.67 7.41
C GLU A 89 7.08 -22.44 8.82
N LYS A 90 7.92 -22.01 9.78
CA LYS A 90 7.50 -21.64 11.13
C LYS A 90 7.00 -20.19 11.25
N VAL A 91 7.49 -19.26 10.42
CA VAL A 91 7.05 -17.86 10.40
C VAL A 91 5.71 -17.71 9.68
N MET A 92 5.48 -18.48 8.63
CA MET A 92 4.27 -18.39 7.81
C MET A 92 2.95 -18.63 8.57
N PRO A 93 2.82 -19.66 9.44
CA PRO A 93 1.62 -19.84 10.26
C PRO A 93 1.32 -18.65 11.18
N VAL A 94 2.34 -18.01 11.74
CA VAL A 94 2.17 -16.80 12.59
C VAL A 94 1.63 -15.64 11.77
N ALA A 95 2.21 -15.41 10.60
CA ALA A 95 1.75 -14.38 9.66
C ALA A 95 0.32 -14.64 9.18
N LEU A 96 0.00 -15.91 8.88
CA LEU A 96 -1.34 -16.34 8.47
C LEU A 96 -2.36 -16.12 9.58
N TYR A 97 -2.04 -16.53 10.82
CA TYR A 97 -2.91 -16.34 11.97
C TYR A 97 -3.18 -14.84 12.24
N ALA A 98 -2.14 -14.01 12.22
CA ALA A 98 -2.28 -12.56 12.45
C ALA A 98 -3.16 -11.90 11.37
N ASN A 99 -2.98 -12.26 10.09
CA ASN A 99 -3.81 -11.75 9.00
C ASN A 99 -5.23 -12.32 9.04
N LEU A 100 -5.39 -13.62 9.35
CA LEU A 100 -6.70 -14.25 9.53
C LEU A 100 -7.49 -13.60 10.66
N LEU A 101 -6.83 -13.28 11.77
CA LEU A 101 -7.44 -12.58 12.91
C LEU A 101 -7.91 -11.19 12.48
N SER A 102 -7.05 -10.39 11.84
CA SER A 102 -7.41 -9.04 11.40
C SER A 102 -8.53 -9.08 10.36
N GLY A 103 -8.40 -9.85 9.28
CA GLY A 103 -9.44 -10.02 8.26
C GLY A 103 -10.72 -10.61 8.81
N GLY A 104 -10.63 -11.58 9.74
CA GLY A 104 -11.77 -12.20 10.41
C GLY A 104 -12.56 -11.23 11.27
N ILE A 105 -11.87 -10.39 12.08
CA ILE A 105 -12.53 -9.34 12.89
C ILE A 105 -13.31 -8.40 11.98
N PHE A 106 -12.69 -7.87 10.93
CA PHE A 106 -13.38 -6.96 10.00
C PHE A 106 -14.53 -7.65 9.27
N THR A 107 -14.38 -8.92 8.89
CA THR A 107 -15.47 -9.73 8.28
C THR A 107 -16.62 -9.87 9.24
N ILE A 108 -16.38 -10.25 10.51
CA ILE A 108 -17.42 -10.42 11.54
C ILE A 108 -18.13 -9.08 11.80
N LEU A 109 -17.38 -7.98 11.95
CA LEU A 109 -17.96 -6.66 12.14
C LEU A 109 -18.83 -6.25 10.95
N ALA A 110 -18.38 -6.53 9.73
CA ALA A 110 -19.12 -6.23 8.50
C ALA A 110 -20.43 -7.03 8.37
N PHE A 111 -20.47 -8.25 8.92
CA PHE A 111 -21.72 -9.04 8.96
C PHE A 111 -22.66 -8.66 10.10
N LEU A 112 -22.12 -8.45 11.32
CA LEU A 112 -22.91 -8.23 12.53
C LEU A 112 -23.43 -6.80 12.64
N ILE A 113 -22.57 -5.80 12.34
CA ILE A 113 -22.88 -4.38 12.55
C ILE A 113 -22.60 -3.50 11.32
N PRO A 114 -22.98 -3.90 10.09
CA PRO A 114 -22.64 -3.15 8.87
C PRO A 114 -23.25 -1.73 8.88
N GLU A 115 -24.45 -1.56 9.42
CA GLU A 115 -25.08 -0.27 9.57
C GLU A 115 -24.31 0.64 10.52
N GLY A 116 -23.84 0.12 11.66
CA GLY A 116 -23.01 0.85 12.61
C GLY A 116 -21.69 1.32 11.99
N LEU A 117 -21.08 0.50 11.13
CA LEU A 117 -19.86 0.85 10.43
C LEU A 117 -20.05 2.01 9.44
N ILE A 118 -21.17 2.05 8.71
CA ILE A 118 -21.48 3.17 7.80
C ILE A 118 -21.87 4.43 8.58
N ARG A 119 -22.58 4.31 9.70
CA ARG A 119 -22.98 5.44 10.55
C ARG A 119 -21.78 6.21 11.12
N ILE A 120 -20.59 5.62 11.18
CA ILE A 120 -19.36 6.34 11.54
C ILE A 120 -19.08 7.49 10.56
N PHE A 121 -19.48 7.34 9.29
CA PHE A 121 -19.14 8.26 8.21
C PHE A 121 -20.29 9.14 7.75
N THR A 122 -21.56 8.74 7.97
CA THR A 122 -22.73 9.49 7.50
C THR A 122 -23.96 9.22 8.35
N ASN A 123 -24.84 10.22 8.43
CA ASN A 123 -26.18 10.10 9.03
C ASN A 123 -27.28 10.02 7.97
N GLU A 124 -26.95 10.01 6.69
CA GLU A 124 -27.91 10.02 5.60
C GLU A 124 -28.54 8.62 5.40
N PRO A 125 -29.88 8.44 5.60
CA PRO A 125 -30.51 7.12 5.61
C PRO A 125 -30.32 6.33 4.31
N VAL A 126 -30.31 7.02 3.16
CA VAL A 126 -30.18 6.41 1.84
C VAL A 126 -28.76 5.83 1.66
N LEU A 127 -27.73 6.55 2.09
CA LEU A 127 -26.34 6.09 2.04
C LEU A 127 -26.08 4.96 3.04
N ILE A 128 -26.71 5.03 4.22
CA ILE A 128 -26.64 3.96 5.22
C ILE A 128 -27.23 2.67 4.65
N ALA A 129 -28.42 2.72 4.05
CA ALA A 129 -29.06 1.55 3.47
C ALA A 129 -28.23 0.92 2.35
N SER A 130 -27.79 1.73 1.39
CA SER A 130 -26.96 1.25 0.25
C SER A 130 -25.60 0.75 0.69
N GLY A 131 -24.92 1.44 1.62
CA GLY A 131 -23.63 1.05 2.16
C GLY A 131 -23.69 -0.24 2.99
N THR A 132 -24.77 -0.43 3.75
CA THR A 132 -25.05 -1.67 4.50
C THR A 132 -25.17 -2.87 3.56
N LEU A 133 -25.87 -2.71 2.44
CA LEU A 133 -25.99 -3.77 1.43
C LEU A 133 -24.64 -4.13 0.81
N TYR A 134 -23.84 -3.12 0.51
CA TYR A 134 -22.48 -3.31 -0.05
C TYR A 134 -21.56 -4.01 0.94
N ILE A 135 -21.47 -3.51 2.19
CA ILE A 135 -20.56 -4.05 3.21
C ILE A 135 -20.88 -5.52 3.50
N ARG A 136 -22.15 -5.89 3.65
CA ARG A 136 -22.54 -7.30 3.86
C ARG A 136 -22.13 -8.17 2.68
N ALA A 137 -22.32 -7.70 1.45
CA ALA A 137 -21.99 -8.45 0.26
C ALA A 137 -20.47 -8.62 0.08
N VAL A 138 -19.67 -7.59 0.42
CA VAL A 138 -18.21 -7.61 0.26
C VAL A 138 -17.48 -8.22 1.46
N ALA A 139 -18.15 -8.41 2.61
CA ALA A 139 -17.53 -8.80 3.89
C ALA A 139 -16.57 -10.00 3.79
N LEU A 140 -16.96 -11.05 3.05
CA LEU A 140 -16.13 -12.24 2.88
C LEU A 140 -14.81 -11.94 2.19
N SER A 141 -14.76 -10.93 1.32
CA SER A 141 -13.52 -10.53 0.64
C SER A 141 -12.43 -10.06 1.60
N TYR A 142 -12.77 -9.62 2.80
CA TYR A 142 -11.84 -9.10 3.80
C TYR A 142 -10.89 -10.18 4.31
N VAL A 143 -11.45 -11.30 4.75
CA VAL A 143 -10.64 -12.44 5.20
C VAL A 143 -9.91 -13.12 4.04
N LEU A 144 -10.55 -13.23 2.87
CA LEU A 144 -9.92 -13.78 1.68
C LEU A 144 -8.70 -12.96 1.25
N CYS A 145 -8.83 -11.63 1.24
CA CYS A 145 -7.72 -10.72 0.95
C CYS A 145 -6.59 -10.87 1.99
N ALA A 146 -6.93 -10.87 3.28
CA ALA A 146 -5.94 -11.01 4.35
C ALA A 146 -5.11 -12.28 4.22
N VAL A 147 -5.75 -13.40 3.89
CA VAL A 147 -5.08 -14.69 3.69
C VAL A 147 -4.28 -14.71 2.38
N SER A 148 -4.83 -14.21 1.26
CA SER A 148 -4.13 -14.22 -0.03
C SER A 148 -2.84 -13.39 0.00
N GLN A 149 -2.83 -12.26 0.72
CA GLN A 149 -1.63 -11.41 0.84
C GLN A 149 -0.46 -12.12 1.53
N VAL A 150 -0.72 -13.09 2.43
CA VAL A 150 0.34 -13.89 3.07
C VAL A 150 1.03 -14.81 2.06
N TYR A 151 0.27 -15.44 1.16
CA TYR A 151 0.85 -16.25 0.08
C TYR A 151 1.59 -15.39 -0.95
N LEU A 152 1.03 -14.24 -1.29
CA LEU A 152 1.64 -13.31 -2.25
C LEU A 152 2.96 -12.72 -1.73
N ILE A 153 3.06 -12.38 -0.42
CA ILE A 153 4.31 -11.87 0.15
C ILE A 153 5.38 -12.95 0.22
N LEU A 154 5.01 -14.22 0.47
CA LEU A 154 5.92 -15.36 0.39
C LEU A 154 6.51 -15.48 -1.01
N LEU A 155 5.68 -15.50 -2.06
CA LEU A 155 6.13 -15.56 -3.46
C LEU A 155 7.09 -14.41 -3.79
N LYS A 156 6.75 -13.17 -3.37
CA LYS A 156 7.60 -12.00 -3.63
C LYS A 156 8.99 -12.14 -3.01
N ASN A 157 9.05 -12.54 -1.74
CA ASN A 157 10.32 -12.59 -0.99
C ASN A 157 11.18 -13.81 -1.32
N THR A 158 10.61 -14.83 -1.97
CA THR A 158 11.31 -16.04 -2.41
C THR A 158 11.74 -16.01 -3.89
N GLY A 159 11.83 -14.81 -4.48
CA GLY A 159 12.30 -14.61 -5.84
C GLY A 159 11.25 -14.82 -6.94
N ARG A 160 9.99 -15.00 -6.59
CA ARG A 160 8.87 -15.23 -7.52
C ARG A 160 7.91 -14.04 -7.61
N ALA A 161 8.46 -12.83 -7.55
CA ALA A 161 7.68 -11.60 -7.62
C ALA A 161 6.83 -11.48 -8.90
N ALA A 162 7.35 -11.96 -10.03
CA ALA A 162 6.60 -11.99 -11.29
C ALA A 162 5.34 -12.86 -11.18
N GLN A 163 5.46 -14.05 -10.57
CA GLN A 163 4.31 -14.94 -10.36
C GLN A 163 3.27 -14.32 -9.43
N SER A 164 3.69 -13.73 -8.30
CA SER A 164 2.83 -12.98 -7.40
C SER A 164 2.08 -11.85 -8.13
N SER A 165 2.81 -11.11 -8.98
CA SER A 165 2.25 -10.00 -9.77
C SER A 165 1.24 -10.48 -10.79
N VAL A 166 1.51 -11.58 -11.50
CA VAL A 166 0.57 -12.18 -12.47
C VAL A 166 -0.71 -12.61 -11.76
N ILE A 167 -0.62 -13.32 -10.63
CA ILE A 167 -1.79 -13.77 -9.87
C ILE A 167 -2.66 -12.59 -9.46
N SER A 168 -2.07 -11.57 -8.84
CA SER A 168 -2.81 -10.41 -8.37
C SER A 168 -3.37 -9.56 -9.51
N SER A 169 -2.61 -9.32 -10.59
CA SER A 169 -3.07 -8.56 -11.75
C SER A 169 -4.20 -9.29 -12.52
N SER A 170 -4.14 -10.62 -12.59
CA SER A 170 -5.22 -11.41 -13.19
C SER A 170 -6.49 -11.36 -12.35
N ALA A 171 -6.37 -11.39 -11.02
CA ALA A 171 -7.52 -11.22 -10.13
C ALA A 171 -8.17 -9.83 -10.31
N VAL A 172 -7.37 -8.78 -10.53
CA VAL A 172 -7.86 -7.44 -10.88
C VAL A 172 -8.60 -7.45 -12.21
N ALA A 173 -8.04 -8.09 -13.24
CA ALA A 173 -8.70 -8.20 -14.55
C ALA A 173 -10.05 -8.93 -14.44
N VAL A 174 -10.10 -10.03 -13.69
CA VAL A 174 -11.35 -10.75 -13.40
C VAL A 174 -12.34 -9.85 -12.66
N ASN A 175 -11.88 -9.07 -11.68
CA ASN A 175 -12.73 -8.13 -10.95
C ASN A 175 -13.38 -7.12 -11.91
N ILE A 176 -12.62 -6.49 -12.80
CA ILE A 176 -13.13 -5.53 -13.79
C ILE A 176 -14.19 -6.18 -14.70
N VAL A 177 -13.93 -7.37 -15.20
CA VAL A 177 -14.88 -8.10 -16.06
C VAL A 177 -16.13 -8.48 -15.27
N CYS A 178 -15.99 -9.03 -14.07
CA CYS A 178 -17.14 -9.37 -13.21
C CYS A 178 -17.95 -8.14 -12.82
N ASN A 179 -17.29 -7.01 -12.55
CA ASN A 179 -17.97 -5.72 -12.33
C ASN A 179 -18.84 -5.33 -13.50
N ALA A 180 -18.30 -5.35 -14.71
CA ALA A 180 -19.07 -5.02 -15.93
C ALA A 180 -20.28 -5.95 -16.09
N VAL A 181 -20.10 -7.26 -15.86
CA VAL A 181 -21.18 -8.24 -15.99
C VAL A 181 -22.25 -8.07 -14.90
N LEU A 182 -21.85 -7.98 -13.63
CA LEU A 182 -22.78 -8.01 -12.49
C LEU A 182 -23.40 -6.64 -12.18
N ILE A 183 -22.67 -5.53 -12.41
CA ILE A 183 -23.22 -4.19 -12.19
C ILE A 183 -24.29 -3.87 -13.24
N PHE A 184 -23.97 -4.10 -14.52
CA PHE A 184 -24.84 -3.72 -15.62
C PHE A 184 -25.79 -4.82 -16.10
N GLY A 185 -25.62 -6.07 -15.62
CA GLY A 185 -26.47 -7.20 -16.03
C GLY A 185 -26.15 -7.69 -17.45
N LEU A 186 -24.89 -7.71 -17.84
CA LEU A 186 -24.46 -8.21 -19.16
C LEU A 186 -24.53 -9.74 -19.20
N LEU A 187 -24.49 -10.31 -20.42
CA LEU A 187 -24.49 -11.78 -20.67
C LEU A 187 -25.71 -12.51 -20.05
N GLY A 188 -26.86 -11.85 -19.94
CA GLY A 188 -28.08 -12.44 -19.39
C GLY A 188 -28.11 -12.54 -17.85
N MET A 189 -27.13 -11.97 -17.15
CA MET A 189 -27.12 -11.89 -15.69
C MET A 189 -28.07 -10.77 -15.20
N PRO A 190 -28.65 -10.90 -14.00
CA PRO A 190 -29.45 -9.83 -13.42
C PRO A 190 -28.58 -8.60 -13.11
N ARG A 191 -29.15 -7.41 -13.31
CA ARG A 191 -28.49 -6.14 -12.95
C ARG A 191 -28.49 -5.97 -11.42
N LEU A 192 -27.34 -6.19 -10.80
CA LEU A 192 -27.19 -6.17 -9.33
C LEU A 192 -26.70 -4.82 -8.79
N GLY A 193 -26.30 -3.87 -9.66
CA GLY A 193 -25.80 -2.55 -9.25
C GLY A 193 -24.67 -2.63 -8.21
N ILE A 194 -24.82 -1.93 -7.09
CA ILE A 194 -23.80 -1.86 -6.01
C ILE A 194 -23.48 -3.25 -5.40
N ARG A 195 -24.45 -4.17 -5.31
CA ARG A 195 -24.19 -5.55 -4.86
C ARG A 195 -23.35 -6.33 -5.87
N GLY A 196 -23.52 -6.03 -7.16
CA GLY A 196 -22.72 -6.62 -8.23
C GLY A 196 -21.24 -6.32 -8.07
N ALA A 197 -20.88 -5.08 -7.75
CA ALA A 197 -19.50 -4.68 -7.45
C ALA A 197 -18.91 -5.44 -6.24
N ALA A 198 -19.71 -5.60 -5.18
CA ALA A 198 -19.29 -6.35 -4.00
C ALA A 198 -19.02 -7.83 -4.32
N TYR A 199 -19.93 -8.50 -5.05
CA TYR A 199 -19.76 -9.90 -5.44
C TYR A 199 -18.58 -10.10 -6.40
N ALA A 200 -18.37 -9.18 -7.35
CA ALA A 200 -17.20 -9.22 -8.24
C ALA A 200 -15.89 -9.17 -7.44
N THR A 201 -15.85 -8.35 -6.38
CA THR A 201 -14.71 -8.28 -5.47
C THR A 201 -14.50 -9.61 -4.73
N VAL A 202 -15.55 -10.23 -4.21
CA VAL A 202 -15.45 -11.54 -3.55
C VAL A 202 -14.94 -12.61 -4.52
N ILE A 203 -15.51 -12.71 -5.72
CA ILE A 203 -15.11 -13.68 -6.74
C ILE A 203 -13.63 -13.52 -7.09
N SER A 204 -13.18 -12.31 -7.34
CA SER A 204 -11.78 -12.04 -7.67
C SER A 204 -10.82 -12.42 -6.52
N ARG A 205 -11.21 -12.18 -5.26
CA ARG A 205 -10.41 -12.58 -4.09
C ARG A 205 -10.37 -14.09 -3.87
N VAL A 206 -11.45 -14.81 -4.17
CA VAL A 206 -11.43 -16.29 -4.17
C VAL A 206 -10.44 -16.81 -5.21
N ILE A 207 -10.49 -16.29 -6.44
CA ILE A 207 -9.58 -16.69 -7.50
C ILE A 207 -8.11 -16.37 -7.14
N GLU A 208 -7.86 -15.17 -6.61
CA GLU A 208 -6.53 -14.76 -6.15
C GLU A 208 -5.99 -15.72 -5.08
N LEU A 209 -6.80 -16.05 -4.07
CA LEU A 209 -6.39 -16.92 -2.97
C LEU A 209 -6.13 -18.35 -3.46
N VAL A 210 -7.05 -18.91 -4.24
CA VAL A 210 -6.91 -20.29 -4.76
C VAL A 210 -5.67 -20.41 -5.64
N TRP A 211 -5.45 -19.44 -6.53
CA TRP A 211 -4.26 -19.47 -7.40
C TRP A 211 -2.97 -19.28 -6.61
N ALA A 212 -2.93 -18.33 -5.65
CA ALA A 212 -1.76 -18.11 -4.79
C ALA A 212 -1.44 -19.38 -3.96
N TYR A 213 -2.45 -20.03 -3.40
CA TYR A 213 -2.32 -21.29 -2.67
C TYR A 213 -1.75 -22.42 -3.54
N ILE A 214 -2.31 -22.62 -4.73
CA ILE A 214 -1.83 -23.63 -5.69
C ILE A 214 -0.38 -23.34 -6.10
N ALA A 215 -0.04 -22.07 -6.37
CA ALA A 215 1.31 -21.68 -6.78
C ALA A 215 2.36 -21.99 -5.71
N VAL A 216 2.08 -21.67 -4.44
CA VAL A 216 2.99 -21.96 -3.32
C VAL A 216 3.18 -23.47 -3.13
N ASN A 217 2.10 -24.26 -3.16
CA ASN A 217 2.18 -25.71 -2.94
C ASN A 217 2.83 -26.46 -4.11
N LYS A 218 2.51 -26.09 -5.37
CA LYS A 218 3.10 -26.70 -6.56
C LYS A 218 4.63 -26.56 -6.57
N ASP A 219 5.09 -25.41 -6.15
CA ASP A 219 6.51 -25.05 -6.18
C ASP A 219 7.28 -25.49 -4.93
N ARG A 220 6.59 -26.10 -3.96
CA ARG A 220 7.16 -26.59 -2.69
C ARG A 220 8.06 -25.55 -2.00
N ILE A 221 7.65 -24.27 -2.05
CA ILE A 221 8.44 -23.16 -1.50
C ILE A 221 8.51 -23.27 0.02
N ALA A 222 7.38 -23.59 0.65
CA ALA A 222 7.26 -23.89 2.07
C ALA A 222 6.01 -24.76 2.24
N THR A 223 6.12 -25.84 2.97
CA THR A 223 4.97 -26.68 3.32
C THR A 223 4.21 -26.01 4.47
N LEU A 224 3.07 -25.41 4.16
CA LEU A 224 2.19 -24.84 5.19
C LEU A 224 1.48 -25.98 5.91
N GLU A 225 2.07 -26.47 6.98
CA GLU A 225 1.40 -27.38 7.89
C GLU A 225 0.40 -26.58 8.75
N TRP A 226 -0.89 -26.79 8.53
CA TRP A 226 -1.96 -26.21 9.35
C TRP A 226 -1.80 -26.52 10.86
N LYS A 227 -1.15 -27.65 11.18
CA LYS A 227 -0.75 -27.99 12.55
C LYS A 227 0.24 -27.01 13.17
N GLY A 228 1.05 -26.32 12.37
CA GLY A 228 1.99 -25.27 12.81
C GLY A 228 1.30 -24.02 13.35
N ILE A 229 0.01 -23.80 13.06
CA ILE A 229 -0.79 -22.70 13.63
C ILE A 229 -0.99 -22.90 15.14
N ILE A 230 -1.10 -24.15 15.58
CA ILE A 230 -1.37 -24.52 16.99
C ILE A 230 -0.07 -24.66 17.78
N HIS A 231 1.02 -25.10 17.12
CA HIS A 231 2.33 -25.31 17.76
C HIS A 231 3.39 -24.37 17.22
N THR A 232 3.25 -23.08 17.51
CA THR A 232 4.22 -22.06 17.06
C THR A 232 5.47 -22.06 17.93
N ASP A 233 6.64 -21.90 17.32
CA ASP A 233 7.91 -21.68 18.02
C ASP A 233 7.86 -20.33 18.75
N LYS A 234 7.83 -20.38 20.09
CA LYS A 234 7.70 -19.17 20.94
C LYS A 234 8.79 -18.13 20.66
N ALA A 235 9.99 -18.57 20.33
CA ALA A 235 11.09 -17.66 20.04
C ALA A 235 10.90 -16.93 18.70
N LEU A 236 10.54 -17.66 17.65
CA LEU A 236 10.24 -17.06 16.34
C LEU A 236 8.98 -16.20 16.37
N THR A 237 7.95 -16.59 17.12
CA THR A 237 6.74 -15.78 17.31
C THR A 237 7.05 -14.46 18.02
N ARG A 238 7.91 -14.47 19.03
CA ARG A 238 8.37 -13.24 19.69
C ARG A 238 9.15 -12.35 18.75
N ASP A 239 10.04 -12.92 17.94
CA ASP A 239 10.82 -12.17 16.97
C ASP A 239 9.91 -11.62 15.86
N PHE A 240 8.94 -12.40 15.40
CA PHE A 240 7.93 -11.94 14.44
C PHE A 240 7.23 -10.67 14.92
N TRP A 241 6.68 -10.66 16.13
CA TRP A 241 6.00 -9.50 16.68
C TRP A 241 6.96 -8.34 16.98
N TYR A 242 8.19 -8.63 17.37
CA TYR A 242 9.21 -7.60 17.62
C TYR A 242 9.53 -6.78 16.36
N TYR A 243 9.58 -7.43 15.18
CA TYR A 243 9.82 -6.76 13.90
C TYR A 243 8.53 -6.26 13.23
N THR A 244 7.41 -6.95 13.41
CA THR A 244 6.13 -6.62 12.74
C THR A 244 5.41 -5.47 13.43
N MET A 245 5.40 -5.40 14.76
CA MET A 245 4.66 -4.35 15.49
C MET A 245 5.09 -2.92 15.12
N PRO A 246 6.39 -2.59 15.02
CA PRO A 246 6.78 -1.25 14.58
C PRO A 246 6.30 -0.91 13.17
N VAL A 247 6.30 -1.87 12.24
CA VAL A 247 5.82 -1.68 10.86
C VAL A 247 4.30 -1.46 10.85
N LEU A 248 3.57 -2.27 11.61
CA LEU A 248 2.11 -2.13 11.77
C LEU A 248 1.76 -0.76 12.36
N CYS A 249 2.44 -0.36 13.44
CA CYS A 249 2.24 0.96 14.04
C CYS A 249 2.58 2.09 13.05
N ALA A 250 3.67 1.98 12.30
CA ALA A 250 4.02 2.96 11.27
C ALA A 250 2.93 3.10 10.20
N SER A 251 2.39 1.97 9.73
CA SER A 251 1.29 1.95 8.75
C SER A 251 0.02 2.61 9.29
N LEU A 252 -0.36 2.32 10.54
CA LEU A 252 -1.53 2.92 11.18
C LEU A 252 -1.34 4.42 11.43
N VAL A 253 -0.19 4.83 11.95
CA VAL A 253 0.17 6.24 12.18
C VAL A 253 0.10 7.02 10.86
N TRP A 254 0.66 6.46 9.78
CA TRP A 254 0.61 7.05 8.44
C TRP A 254 -0.83 7.14 7.92
N GLY A 255 -1.60 6.05 8.00
CA GLY A 255 -2.95 5.99 7.46
C GLY A 255 -3.92 6.95 8.16
N ILE A 256 -3.85 7.05 9.50
CA ILE A 256 -4.70 7.98 10.26
C ILE A 256 -4.33 9.44 9.92
N ALA A 257 -3.05 9.76 9.81
CA ALA A 257 -2.61 11.11 9.42
C ALA A 257 -3.10 11.46 8.00
N PHE A 258 -3.09 10.51 7.06
CA PHE A 258 -3.61 10.71 5.71
C PHE A 258 -5.13 11.00 5.70
N VAL A 259 -5.89 10.34 6.57
CA VAL A 259 -7.33 10.66 6.77
C VAL A 259 -7.48 12.06 7.34
N LEU A 260 -6.67 12.47 8.32
CA LEU A 260 -6.72 13.82 8.89
C LEU A 260 -6.41 14.92 7.86
N TYR A 261 -5.47 14.68 6.94
CA TYR A 261 -5.24 15.61 5.83
C TYR A 261 -6.49 15.81 4.97
N SER A 262 -7.21 14.72 4.69
CA SER A 262 -8.47 14.78 3.95
C SER A 262 -9.56 15.52 4.74
N VAL A 263 -9.60 15.37 6.06
CA VAL A 263 -10.52 16.10 6.94
C VAL A 263 -10.21 17.59 6.92
N ILE A 264 -8.94 18.00 7.06
CA ILE A 264 -8.53 19.39 7.00
C ILE A 264 -8.97 20.04 5.68
N LEU A 265 -8.67 19.38 4.55
CA LEU A 265 -9.08 19.88 3.22
C LEU A 265 -10.60 19.87 3.04
N GLY A 266 -11.31 18.93 3.66
CA GLY A 266 -12.76 18.84 3.64
C GLY A 266 -13.47 20.07 4.20
N HIS A 267 -12.89 20.69 5.22
CA HIS A 267 -13.43 21.91 5.83
C HIS A 267 -13.06 23.19 5.06
N MET A 268 -12.15 23.09 4.07
CA MET A 268 -11.74 24.24 3.26
C MET A 268 -12.59 24.44 2.00
N GLY A 269 -13.59 23.60 1.76
CA GLY A 269 -14.57 23.72 0.70
C GLY A 269 -14.56 22.59 -0.33
N SER A 270 -15.68 22.47 -1.04
CA SER A 270 -15.93 21.40 -2.01
C SER A 270 -14.92 21.38 -3.18
N ASP A 271 -14.46 22.56 -3.63
CA ASP A 271 -13.46 22.69 -4.69
C ASP A 271 -12.11 22.11 -4.29
N ALA A 272 -11.68 22.31 -3.02
CA ALA A 272 -10.45 21.75 -2.49
C ALA A 272 -10.53 20.21 -2.40
N VAL A 273 -11.68 19.68 -1.96
CA VAL A 273 -11.92 18.23 -1.89
C VAL A 273 -11.91 17.59 -3.28
N ALA A 274 -12.59 18.20 -4.24
CA ALA A 274 -12.65 17.71 -5.61
C ALA A 274 -11.25 17.67 -6.25
N ALA A 275 -10.47 18.76 -6.10
CA ALA A 275 -9.10 18.85 -6.57
C ALA A 275 -8.20 17.78 -5.91
N ASN A 276 -8.26 17.63 -4.58
CA ASN A 276 -7.45 16.64 -3.84
C ASN A 276 -7.80 15.19 -4.23
N SER A 277 -9.07 14.90 -4.53
CA SER A 277 -9.49 13.56 -4.95
C SER A 277 -8.83 13.15 -6.26
N ILE A 278 -8.86 14.01 -7.27
CA ILE A 278 -8.19 13.75 -8.56
C ILE A 278 -6.66 13.73 -8.40
N ALA A 279 -6.10 14.67 -7.64
CA ALA A 279 -4.67 14.72 -7.37
C ALA A 279 -4.17 13.42 -6.72
N SER A 280 -4.95 12.86 -5.78
CA SER A 280 -4.62 11.60 -5.10
C SER A 280 -4.65 10.39 -6.04
N ILE A 281 -5.60 10.32 -6.98
CA ILE A 281 -5.65 9.26 -8.00
C ILE A 281 -4.41 9.33 -8.90
N VAL A 282 -4.11 10.52 -9.42
CA VAL A 282 -2.94 10.70 -10.31
C VAL A 282 -1.63 10.40 -9.57
N LYS A 283 -1.49 10.87 -8.32
CA LYS A 283 -0.36 10.54 -7.46
C LYS A 283 -0.21 9.03 -7.29
N SER A 284 -1.30 8.31 -7.00
CA SER A 284 -1.28 6.86 -6.78
C SER A 284 -0.77 6.10 -8.00
N MET A 285 -1.17 6.51 -9.20
CA MET A 285 -0.68 5.90 -10.45
C MET A 285 0.82 6.12 -10.66
N VAL A 286 1.33 7.32 -10.39
CA VAL A 286 2.75 7.63 -10.52
C VAL A 286 3.59 6.93 -9.44
N GLN A 287 3.07 6.80 -8.22
CA GLN A 287 3.74 6.12 -7.10
C GLN A 287 3.98 4.62 -7.31
N CYS A 288 3.30 3.97 -8.25
CA CYS A 288 3.45 2.53 -8.47
C CYS A 288 4.91 2.12 -8.71
N VAL A 289 5.68 2.94 -9.45
CA VAL A 289 7.10 2.71 -9.71
C VAL A 289 7.92 2.81 -8.41
N ILE A 290 7.67 3.85 -7.62
CA ILE A 290 8.35 4.09 -6.33
C ILE A 290 8.13 2.91 -5.38
N ARG A 291 6.88 2.44 -5.25
CA ARG A 291 6.52 1.27 -4.44
C ARG A 291 7.18 -0.02 -4.95
N GLY A 292 7.28 -0.17 -6.27
CA GLY A 292 8.01 -1.27 -6.90
C GLY A 292 9.49 -1.29 -6.52
N VAL A 293 10.15 -0.14 -6.57
CA VAL A 293 11.57 0.01 -6.19
C VAL A 293 11.77 -0.26 -4.70
N SER A 294 10.93 0.28 -3.84
CA SER A 294 10.97 0.06 -2.40
C SER A 294 10.85 -1.44 -2.05
N ALA A 295 9.84 -2.12 -2.58
CA ALA A 295 9.65 -3.54 -2.34
C ALA A 295 10.82 -4.39 -2.89
N GLY A 296 11.30 -4.08 -4.11
CA GLY A 296 12.47 -4.73 -4.68
C GLY A 296 13.74 -4.51 -3.84
N ALA A 297 13.92 -3.30 -3.30
CA ALA A 297 15.01 -2.97 -2.39
C ALA A 297 14.95 -3.83 -1.13
N GLY A 298 13.78 -3.90 -0.48
CA GLY A 298 13.57 -4.69 0.72
C GLY A 298 13.91 -6.17 0.51
N ILE A 299 13.46 -6.75 -0.59
CA ILE A 299 13.73 -8.16 -0.94
C ILE A 299 15.23 -8.40 -1.18
N ILE A 300 15.88 -7.57 -2.00
CA ILE A 300 17.31 -7.75 -2.34
C ILE A 300 18.19 -7.56 -1.11
N ILE A 301 17.94 -6.49 -0.35
CA ILE A 301 18.73 -6.18 0.86
C ILE A 301 18.48 -7.25 1.92
N GLY A 302 17.22 -7.64 2.17
CA GLY A 302 16.87 -8.69 3.11
C GLY A 302 17.58 -10.01 2.79
N ASN A 303 17.55 -10.45 1.53
CA ASN A 303 18.24 -11.65 1.08
C ASN A 303 19.77 -11.57 1.29
N LEU A 304 20.39 -10.41 1.05
CA LEU A 304 21.82 -10.23 1.27
C LEU A 304 22.18 -10.23 2.76
N LEU A 305 21.38 -9.58 3.60
CA LEU A 305 21.57 -9.56 5.05
C LEU A 305 21.44 -10.96 5.63
N GLY A 306 20.40 -11.70 5.24
CA GLY A 306 20.19 -13.09 5.66
C GLY A 306 21.29 -14.04 5.21
N ALA A 307 21.85 -13.82 4.01
CA ALA A 307 23.01 -14.57 3.50
C ALA A 307 24.34 -14.18 4.18
N GLY A 308 24.37 -13.26 5.14
CA GLY A 308 25.57 -12.77 5.81
C GLY A 308 26.45 -11.85 4.94
N LYS A 309 25.97 -11.42 3.76
CA LYS A 309 26.73 -10.58 2.82
C LYS A 309 26.59 -9.10 3.13
N LEU A 310 26.94 -8.69 4.36
CA LEU A 310 26.69 -7.35 4.90
C LEU A 310 27.35 -6.24 4.07
N TYR A 311 28.57 -6.43 3.63
CA TYR A 311 29.27 -5.45 2.77
C TYR A 311 28.52 -5.23 1.45
N LYS A 312 28.08 -6.32 0.80
CA LYS A 312 27.33 -6.25 -0.46
C LYS A 312 25.95 -5.60 -0.25
N ALA A 313 25.30 -5.88 0.89
CA ALA A 313 24.05 -5.22 1.26
C ALA A 313 24.22 -3.70 1.38
N ARG A 314 25.29 -3.24 2.04
CA ARG A 314 25.65 -1.83 2.15
C ARG A 314 25.92 -1.18 0.78
N GLU A 315 26.71 -1.84 -0.08
CA GLU A 315 26.99 -1.37 -1.44
C GLU A 315 25.72 -1.22 -2.27
N TYR A 316 24.85 -2.26 -2.26
CA TYR A 316 23.60 -2.27 -3.00
C TYR A 316 22.60 -1.26 -2.42
N GLY A 317 22.50 -1.11 -1.11
CA GLY A 317 21.71 -0.06 -0.47
C GLY A 317 22.05 1.33 -1.00
N GLY A 318 23.35 1.67 -1.11
CA GLY A 318 23.80 2.95 -1.68
C GLY A 318 23.46 3.13 -3.16
N ARG A 319 23.50 2.06 -3.96
CA ARG A 319 23.12 2.11 -5.38
C ARG A 319 21.61 2.27 -5.55
N ILE A 320 20.80 1.53 -4.77
CA ILE A 320 19.35 1.60 -4.80
C ILE A 320 18.85 2.97 -4.32
N THR A 321 19.46 3.55 -3.28
CA THR A 321 19.15 4.91 -2.82
C THR A 321 19.40 5.95 -3.91
N ARG A 322 20.52 5.85 -4.66
CA ARG A 322 20.77 6.74 -5.80
C ARG A 322 19.75 6.55 -6.93
N LEU A 323 19.34 5.32 -7.19
CA LEU A 323 18.30 5.02 -8.16
C LEU A 323 16.96 5.61 -7.71
N SER A 324 16.62 5.53 -6.42
CA SER A 324 15.37 6.10 -5.91
C SER A 324 15.34 7.63 -6.03
N ILE A 325 16.48 8.31 -5.85
CA ILE A 325 16.58 9.77 -6.11
C ILE A 325 16.27 10.06 -7.59
N ALA A 326 16.90 9.33 -8.52
CA ALA A 326 16.66 9.53 -9.95
C ALA A 326 15.19 9.27 -10.33
N ILE A 327 14.61 8.18 -9.82
CA ILE A 327 13.19 7.85 -10.06
C ILE A 327 12.28 8.90 -9.44
N GLY A 328 12.58 9.39 -8.23
CA GLY A 328 11.83 10.46 -7.58
C GLY A 328 11.82 11.73 -8.41
N ILE A 329 12.97 12.14 -8.95
CA ILE A 329 13.09 13.30 -9.84
C ILE A 329 12.27 13.08 -11.12
N ILE A 330 12.42 11.92 -11.77
CA ILE A 330 11.69 11.62 -13.02
C ILE A 330 10.17 11.61 -12.78
N THR A 331 9.70 10.91 -11.76
CA THR A 331 8.27 10.80 -11.45
C THR A 331 7.70 12.13 -10.95
N GLY A 332 8.47 12.91 -10.18
CA GLY A 332 8.08 14.24 -9.74
C GLY A 332 7.98 15.22 -10.90
N LEU A 333 8.97 15.25 -11.78
CA LEU A 333 8.93 16.07 -13.01
C LEU A 333 7.80 15.64 -13.94
N LEU A 334 7.58 14.33 -14.11
CA LEU A 334 6.46 13.83 -14.89
C LEU A 334 5.13 14.39 -14.36
N LEU A 335 4.92 14.35 -13.03
CA LEU A 335 3.70 14.86 -12.42
C LEU A 335 3.53 16.36 -12.63
N ILE A 336 4.61 17.13 -12.52
CA ILE A 336 4.61 18.59 -12.77
C ILE A 336 4.26 18.88 -14.24
N VAL A 337 4.86 18.15 -15.18
CA VAL A 337 4.62 18.35 -16.63
C VAL A 337 3.19 18.00 -17.03
N ILE A 338 2.62 16.94 -16.47
CA ILE A 338 1.23 16.56 -16.78
C ILE A 338 0.19 17.39 -16.03
N ALA A 339 0.57 18.14 -14.96
CA ALA A 339 -0.35 18.92 -14.14
C ALA A 339 -1.26 19.86 -14.96
N PRO A 340 -0.77 20.68 -15.93
CA PRO A 340 -1.64 21.55 -16.70
C PRO A 340 -2.58 20.79 -17.65
N VAL A 341 -2.20 19.61 -18.12
CA VAL A 341 -3.05 18.77 -18.97
C VAL A 341 -4.18 18.18 -18.15
N VAL A 342 -3.85 17.58 -17.01
CA VAL A 342 -4.84 16.97 -16.11
C VAL A 342 -5.81 18.01 -15.57
N SER A 343 -5.31 19.19 -15.14
CA SER A 343 -6.17 20.23 -14.57
C SER A 343 -7.15 20.80 -15.59
N ARG A 344 -6.75 20.96 -16.86
CA ARG A 344 -7.63 21.43 -17.93
C ARG A 344 -8.66 20.37 -18.35
N ALA A 345 -8.28 19.10 -18.37
CA ALA A 345 -9.15 18.00 -18.78
C ALA A 345 -10.18 17.60 -17.69
N ALA A 346 -9.93 17.97 -16.44
CA ALA A 346 -10.80 17.59 -15.33
C ALA A 346 -12.18 18.31 -15.43
N PRO A 347 -13.30 17.57 -15.28
CA PRO A 347 -14.65 18.11 -15.33
C PRO A 347 -15.03 18.75 -13.98
N MET A 348 -14.50 19.94 -13.68
CA MET A 348 -14.71 20.63 -12.40
C MET A 348 -14.73 22.15 -12.61
N SER A 349 -15.08 22.90 -11.54
CA SER A 349 -15.06 24.36 -11.54
C SER A 349 -13.67 24.91 -11.88
N ASP A 350 -13.58 26.14 -12.39
CA ASP A 350 -12.30 26.77 -12.72
C ASP A 350 -11.44 27.00 -11.46
N THR A 351 -12.07 27.25 -10.31
CA THR A 351 -11.39 27.32 -9.01
C THR A 351 -10.75 25.98 -8.64
N ALA A 352 -11.51 24.88 -8.74
CA ALA A 352 -11.02 23.54 -8.46
C ALA A 352 -9.92 23.10 -9.44
N LYS A 353 -10.00 23.50 -10.74
CA LYS A 353 -8.90 23.29 -11.71
C LYS A 353 -7.63 24.03 -11.30
N GLY A 354 -7.75 25.27 -10.81
CA GLY A 354 -6.63 26.02 -10.28
C GLY A 354 -5.97 25.32 -9.08
N TYR A 355 -6.77 24.86 -8.12
CA TYR A 355 -6.28 24.06 -7.00
C TYR A 355 -5.63 22.76 -7.45
N LEU A 356 -6.24 22.01 -8.38
CA LEU A 356 -5.70 20.75 -8.88
C LEU A 356 -4.33 20.94 -9.54
N GLY A 357 -4.19 21.93 -10.41
CA GLY A 357 -2.90 22.22 -11.05
C GLY A 357 -1.80 22.53 -10.03
N PHE A 358 -2.11 23.37 -9.03
CA PHE A 358 -1.21 23.69 -7.94
C PHE A 358 -0.87 22.45 -7.08
N MET A 359 -1.88 21.68 -6.67
CA MET A 359 -1.70 20.47 -5.86
C MET A 359 -0.80 19.45 -6.57
N LEU A 360 -0.97 19.25 -7.89
CA LEU A 360 -0.13 18.32 -8.66
C LEU A 360 1.34 18.77 -8.71
N ILE A 361 1.60 20.09 -8.79
CA ILE A 361 2.97 20.63 -8.73
C ILE A 361 3.59 20.37 -7.35
N VAL A 362 2.87 20.67 -6.28
CA VAL A 362 3.34 20.41 -4.89
C VAL A 362 3.58 18.91 -4.67
N LEU A 363 2.68 18.06 -5.14
CA LEU A 363 2.85 16.61 -5.07
C LEU A 363 4.05 16.13 -5.90
N GLY A 364 4.34 16.75 -7.05
CA GLY A 364 5.53 16.44 -7.83
C GLY A 364 6.82 16.67 -7.05
N ILE A 365 6.90 17.78 -6.33
CA ILE A 365 8.04 18.08 -5.43
C ILE A 365 8.07 17.09 -4.25
N ASN A 366 6.92 16.82 -3.64
CA ASN A 366 6.80 15.86 -2.54
C ASN A 366 7.25 14.45 -2.96
N LEU A 367 6.90 13.99 -4.18
CA LEU A 367 7.28 12.69 -4.71
C LEU A 367 8.80 12.51 -4.82
N MET A 368 9.56 13.59 -5.06
CA MET A 368 11.02 13.51 -5.08
C MET A 368 11.58 13.08 -3.72
N GLY A 369 11.06 13.66 -2.63
CA GLY A 369 11.41 13.27 -1.27
C GLY A 369 10.83 11.91 -0.88
N GLN A 370 9.56 11.69 -1.19
CA GLN A 370 8.85 10.45 -0.87
C GLN A 370 9.50 9.22 -1.50
N SER A 371 10.04 9.32 -2.73
CA SER A 371 10.74 8.21 -3.38
C SER A 371 11.94 7.73 -2.57
N VAL A 372 12.70 8.67 -2.01
CA VAL A 372 13.86 8.36 -1.16
C VAL A 372 13.40 7.76 0.15
N ASN A 373 12.45 8.40 0.83
CA ASN A 373 11.95 7.94 2.13
C ASN A 373 11.34 6.54 2.02
N THR A 374 10.41 6.33 1.09
CA THR A 374 9.77 5.02 0.90
C THR A 374 10.80 3.93 0.59
N THR A 375 11.80 4.20 -0.26
CA THR A 375 12.82 3.21 -0.59
C THR A 375 13.76 2.93 0.58
N VAL A 376 14.15 3.97 1.34
CA VAL A 376 15.10 3.82 2.44
C VAL A 376 14.42 3.30 3.70
N LEU A 377 13.25 3.86 4.10
CA LEU A 377 12.54 3.47 5.31
C LEU A 377 11.86 2.11 5.14
N ASP A 378 10.90 2.01 4.19
CA ASP A 378 10.09 0.81 4.00
C ASP A 378 10.89 -0.33 3.34
N GLY A 379 11.84 0.02 2.43
CA GLY A 379 12.66 -0.96 1.74
C GLY A 379 13.89 -1.37 2.55
N ILE A 380 14.86 -0.45 2.73
CA ILE A 380 16.19 -0.78 3.23
C ILE A 380 16.23 -0.96 4.74
N PHE A 381 15.67 -0.02 5.52
CA PHE A 381 15.70 -0.09 6.99
C PHE A 381 14.83 -1.23 7.51
N CYS A 382 13.62 -1.37 6.96
CA CYS A 382 12.76 -2.49 7.30
C CYS A 382 13.43 -3.84 7.01
N ALA A 383 14.11 -3.99 5.87
CA ALA A 383 14.83 -5.22 5.54
C ALA A 383 15.91 -5.60 6.59
N GLY A 384 16.53 -4.60 7.24
CA GLY A 384 17.46 -4.79 8.35
C GLY A 384 16.80 -4.90 9.73
N GLY A 385 15.46 -4.89 9.80
CA GLY A 385 14.71 -4.94 11.07
C GLY A 385 14.70 -3.62 11.85
N ASP A 386 15.01 -2.49 11.20
CA ASP A 386 15.05 -1.14 11.81
C ASP A 386 13.77 -0.32 11.53
N ALA A 387 12.62 -0.99 11.56
CA ALA A 387 11.31 -0.37 11.36
C ALA A 387 10.92 0.63 12.47
N LYS A 388 11.58 0.56 13.64
CA LYS A 388 11.33 1.52 14.74
C LYS A 388 11.68 2.95 14.36
N PHE A 389 12.69 3.14 13.51
CA PHE A 389 13.05 4.46 13.03
C PHE A 389 11.98 5.02 12.08
N ASP A 390 11.44 4.20 11.19
CA ASP A 390 10.32 4.60 10.31
C ASP A 390 9.10 5.04 11.11
N MET A 391 8.67 4.24 12.09
CA MET A 391 7.56 4.60 12.99
C MET A 391 7.80 5.97 13.67
N LYS A 392 8.99 6.19 14.25
CA LYS A 392 9.34 7.46 14.89
C LYS A 392 9.38 8.62 13.90
N GLY A 393 9.88 8.39 12.68
CA GLY A 393 9.92 9.37 11.60
C GLY A 393 8.52 9.82 11.18
N ASN A 394 7.59 8.87 11.03
CA ASN A 394 6.20 9.16 10.72
C ASN A 394 5.50 9.93 11.84
N ILE A 395 5.71 9.54 13.11
CA ILE A 395 5.17 10.27 14.26
C ILE A 395 5.71 11.71 14.26
N GLY A 396 7.02 11.92 14.15
CA GLY A 396 7.63 13.24 14.18
C GLY A 396 7.17 14.14 13.02
N ALA A 397 7.27 13.66 11.78
CA ALA A 397 6.96 14.49 10.62
C ALA A 397 5.45 14.70 10.41
N MET A 398 4.62 13.71 10.66
CA MET A 398 3.18 13.84 10.42
C MET A 398 2.44 14.37 11.64
N TRP A 399 2.65 13.78 12.82
CA TRP A 399 1.86 14.09 14.01
C TRP A 399 2.42 15.25 14.84
N CYS A 400 3.74 15.50 14.82
CA CYS A 400 4.32 16.66 15.52
C CYS A 400 4.50 17.87 14.60
N PHE A 401 4.47 17.70 13.28
CA PHE A 401 4.68 18.80 12.34
C PHE A 401 3.48 19.00 11.40
N ALA A 402 3.22 18.11 10.45
CA ALA A 402 2.29 18.38 9.34
C ALA A 402 0.82 18.49 9.79
N VAL A 403 0.31 17.56 10.62
CA VAL A 403 -1.08 17.60 11.10
C VAL A 403 -1.34 18.80 11.99
N PRO A 404 -0.55 19.09 13.04
CA PRO A 404 -0.80 20.26 13.89
C PRO A 404 -0.68 21.59 13.14
N LEU A 405 0.36 21.75 12.33
CA LEU A 405 0.54 23.00 11.57
C LEU A 405 -0.52 23.17 10.48
N GLY A 406 -0.92 22.08 9.81
CA GLY A 406 -2.02 22.09 8.84
C GLY A 406 -3.35 22.49 9.49
N PHE A 407 -3.63 21.90 10.68
CA PHE A 407 -4.82 22.24 11.46
C PHE A 407 -4.82 23.72 11.92
N ILE A 408 -3.71 24.20 12.49
CA ILE A 408 -3.55 25.60 12.92
C ILE A 408 -3.69 26.55 11.74
N ALA A 409 -3.03 26.26 10.61
CA ALA A 409 -3.13 27.08 9.41
C ALA A 409 -4.57 27.16 8.88
N ALA A 410 -5.28 26.01 8.82
CA ALA A 410 -6.64 25.98 8.29
C ALA A 410 -7.68 26.61 9.21
N PHE A 411 -7.65 26.30 10.52
CA PHE A 411 -8.75 26.63 11.43
C PHE A 411 -8.47 27.84 12.34
N VAL A 412 -7.19 28.15 12.63
CA VAL A 412 -6.85 29.32 13.47
C VAL A 412 -6.54 30.52 12.59
N PHE A 413 -5.70 30.34 11.57
CA PHE A 413 -5.30 31.44 10.68
C PHE A 413 -6.18 31.61 9.44
N ASN A 414 -7.16 30.70 9.20
CA ASN A 414 -7.99 30.70 7.99
C ASN A 414 -7.14 30.85 6.71
N ALA A 415 -6.01 30.16 6.68
CA ALA A 415 -5.05 30.26 5.59
C ALA A 415 -5.66 29.71 4.27
N PRO A 416 -5.26 30.22 3.11
CA PRO A 416 -5.76 29.74 1.84
C PRO A 416 -5.35 28.29 1.56
N VAL A 417 -6.15 27.58 0.74
CA VAL A 417 -5.99 26.16 0.42
C VAL A 417 -4.56 25.80 -0.02
N TRP A 418 -3.95 26.65 -0.84
CA TRP A 418 -2.61 26.41 -1.36
C TRP A 418 -1.54 26.38 -0.25
N LEU A 419 -1.65 27.25 0.78
CA LEU A 419 -0.69 27.28 1.89
C LEU A 419 -0.84 26.06 2.79
N VAL A 420 -2.10 25.70 3.14
CA VAL A 420 -2.38 24.52 3.94
C VAL A 420 -1.89 23.25 3.22
N TYR A 421 -2.11 23.18 1.90
CA TYR A 421 -1.67 22.03 1.10
C TYR A 421 -0.15 21.88 1.05
N ILE A 422 0.59 22.99 0.96
CA ILE A 422 2.06 22.97 1.10
C ILE A 422 2.45 22.39 2.46
N ILE A 423 1.89 22.92 3.55
CA ILE A 423 2.25 22.54 4.92
C ILE A 423 2.05 21.03 5.14
N ILE A 424 0.88 20.47 4.77
CA ILE A 424 0.61 19.05 4.94
C ILE A 424 1.45 18.15 4.02
N SER A 425 1.95 18.71 2.90
CA SER A 425 2.80 17.98 1.95
C SER A 425 4.29 18.07 2.26
N LEU A 426 4.71 18.85 3.27
CA LEU A 426 6.12 18.96 3.67
C LEU A 426 6.61 17.77 4.50
N ASP A 427 5.73 16.92 4.99
CA ASP A 427 6.03 15.78 5.85
C ASP A 427 7.16 14.88 5.30
N GLU A 428 7.15 14.62 4.00
CA GLU A 428 8.19 13.80 3.35
C GLU A 428 9.53 14.52 3.24
N LEU A 429 9.54 15.83 3.03
CA LEU A 429 10.78 16.61 2.92
C LEU A 429 11.41 16.82 4.30
N VAL A 430 10.60 17.04 5.33
CA VAL A 430 11.05 17.19 6.73
C VAL A 430 11.75 15.93 7.25
N LYS A 431 11.34 14.74 6.81
CA LYS A 431 11.99 13.46 7.18
C LYS A 431 13.39 13.29 6.58
N LEU A 432 13.68 13.86 5.40
CA LEU A 432 14.91 13.58 4.64
C LEU A 432 16.21 13.77 5.43
N PRO A 433 16.43 14.88 6.18
CA PRO A 433 17.67 15.05 6.94
C PRO A 433 17.88 13.96 8.00
N ALA A 434 16.81 13.59 8.72
CA ALA A 434 16.84 12.56 9.74
C ALA A 434 17.12 11.18 9.12
N VAL A 435 16.47 10.86 8.00
CA VAL A 435 16.68 9.63 7.23
C VAL A 435 18.12 9.54 6.73
N TYR A 436 18.68 10.63 6.19
CA TYR A 436 20.06 10.67 5.72
C TYR A 436 21.07 10.43 6.85
N ILE A 437 20.90 11.11 7.99
CA ILE A 437 21.78 10.95 9.16
C ILE A 437 21.71 9.51 9.67
N HIS A 438 20.50 8.94 9.79
CA HIS A 438 20.32 7.58 10.27
C HIS A 438 20.87 6.53 9.28
N TYR A 439 20.69 6.77 7.97
CA TYR A 439 21.25 5.92 6.92
C TYR A 439 22.77 5.78 7.04
N LYS A 440 23.48 6.88 7.33
CA LYS A 440 24.94 6.90 7.49
C LYS A 440 25.45 6.11 8.71
N LYS A 441 24.59 5.87 9.71
CA LYS A 441 24.95 5.05 10.87
C LYS A 441 25.00 3.56 10.57
N TYR A 442 24.44 3.12 9.43
CA TYR A 442 24.38 1.72 8.99
C TYR A 442 23.81 0.73 10.00
N ILE A 443 22.95 1.18 10.92
CA ILE A 443 22.28 0.34 11.93
C ILE A 443 21.39 -0.72 11.27
N TRP A 444 20.84 -0.41 10.10
CA TRP A 444 20.04 -1.32 9.27
C TRP A 444 20.84 -2.49 8.66
N VAL A 445 22.22 -2.43 8.66
CA VAL A 445 23.06 -3.50 8.14
C VAL A 445 23.20 -4.60 9.19
N ARG A 446 22.11 -5.32 9.41
CA ARG A 446 22.03 -6.34 10.45
C ARG A 446 21.36 -7.62 9.94
N ASN A 447 21.97 -8.77 10.26
CA ASN A 447 21.34 -10.07 10.10
C ASN A 447 20.45 -10.32 11.35
N ILE A 448 19.16 -10.59 11.14
CA ILE A 448 18.18 -10.87 12.19
C ILE A 448 17.85 -12.36 12.31
N THR A 449 18.44 -13.19 11.42
CA THR A 449 18.20 -14.64 11.45
C THR A 449 18.98 -15.27 12.61
N ARG A 450 18.37 -16.24 13.27
CA ARG A 450 19.00 -17.05 14.33
C ARG A 450 19.81 -18.18 13.76
#